data_4655868a91375c3554b6fb63feeaccc3
#
_entry.id   4655868a91375c3554b6fb63feeaccc3
#
_cell.length_a   1.000
_cell.length_b   1.000
_cell.length_c   1.000
_cell.angle_alpha   90.00
_cell.angle_beta   90.00
_cell.angle_gamma   90.00
#
_symmetry.space_group_name_H-M   'P 1'
#
loop_
_entity.id
_entity.type
_entity.pdbx_description
1 polymer ?
#
loop_
_entity_poly.entity_id
_entity_poly.type
_entity_poly.pdbx_seq_one_letter_code
_entity_poly.pdbx_strand_id
1 'polypeptide(L)'
;PASDGDQDTADAGEAASSAASLVTVAGPLGAQIMLWETATAVAGRLLDISPFDQPDVESAKAAARELLDAGIGAGVEPAFTDGAVEVTALGGDWLGDASTVDAAVDTLLGLLDDQQGYIAVMAYLDRLGDADLELVARDLFDRTGRPATFGWGPRFLHSAGQYHQGGPSPGVYPRGTTAPVQALEVPGREFTFGEFIAAQAGGDAAVLAEHGRPVLRLHLTAHDEGLEQVRAALSRGRA
;
A
#
# COMPACT_ATOMS: atom_id res chain seq x y z
N PRO A 1 22.19 -22.32 31.59
CA PRO A 1 22.42 -21.21 30.71
C PRO A 1 21.04 -20.67 30.31
N ALA A 2 20.68 -19.54 30.89
CA ALA A 2 19.46 -18.83 30.52
C ALA A 2 19.64 -18.32 29.10
N SER A 3 18.68 -18.58 28.22
CA SER A 3 18.69 -18.21 26.82
C SER A 3 18.38 -16.72 26.66
N ASP A 4 19.10 -16.03 25.77
CA ASP A 4 18.94 -14.64 25.34
C ASP A 4 17.56 -14.25 24.79
N GLY A 5 16.51 -15.01 25.08
CA GLY A 5 15.14 -14.75 24.59
C GLY A 5 14.33 -13.75 25.43
N ASP A 6 14.80 -13.37 26.62
CA ASP A 6 14.01 -12.55 27.54
C ASP A 6 14.20 -11.03 27.35
N GLN A 7 15.27 -10.59 26.68
CA GLN A 7 15.50 -9.17 26.42
C GLN A 7 14.73 -8.65 25.20
N ASP A 8 14.61 -9.44 24.13
CA ASP A 8 13.86 -9.03 22.92
C ASP A 8 12.35 -8.84 23.15
N THR A 9 11.78 -9.55 24.13
CA THR A 9 10.36 -9.41 24.49
C THR A 9 10.08 -8.17 25.34
N ALA A 10 11.07 -7.71 26.12
CA ALA A 10 10.93 -6.51 26.95
C ALA A 10 11.00 -5.22 26.10
N ASP A 11 11.92 -5.17 25.11
CA ASP A 11 12.04 -4.03 24.18
C ASP A 11 10.81 -3.90 23.26
N ALA A 12 10.22 -5.01 22.82
CA ALA A 12 8.97 -4.99 22.05
C ALA A 12 7.78 -4.48 22.87
N GLY A 13 7.76 -4.70 24.18
CA GLY A 13 6.70 -4.24 25.10
C GLY A 13 6.72 -2.72 25.34
N GLU A 14 7.90 -2.12 25.40
CA GLU A 14 8.05 -0.68 25.65
C GLU A 14 7.72 0.18 24.41
N ALA A 15 8.07 -0.31 23.20
CA ALA A 15 7.72 0.35 21.95
C ALA A 15 6.22 0.30 21.61
N ALA A 16 5.48 -0.65 22.20
CA ALA A 16 4.06 -0.89 21.89
C ALA A 16 3.09 -0.21 22.87
N SER A 17 3.57 0.58 23.82
CA SER A 17 2.71 1.24 24.83
C SER A 17 1.76 2.30 24.26
N SER A 18 1.87 2.63 22.97
CA SER A 18 0.95 3.53 22.26
C SER A 18 -0.06 2.80 21.36
N ALA A 19 0.05 1.48 21.19
CA ALA A 19 -0.88 0.71 20.38
C ALA A 19 -2.17 0.38 21.16
N ALA A 20 -3.32 0.49 20.53
CA ALA A 20 -4.63 0.19 21.12
C ALA A 20 -4.75 -1.27 21.59
N SER A 21 -4.00 -2.20 20.99
CA SER A 21 -3.85 -3.58 21.46
C SER A 21 -2.59 -4.22 20.87
N LEU A 22 -1.86 -4.95 21.70
CA LEU A 22 -0.70 -5.75 21.31
C LEU A 22 -0.96 -7.22 21.65
N VAL A 23 -0.79 -8.11 20.68
CA VAL A 23 -0.81 -9.55 20.88
C VAL A 23 0.57 -10.11 20.53
N THR A 24 1.26 -10.67 21.51
CA THR A 24 2.56 -11.31 21.31
C THR A 24 2.40 -12.82 21.18
N VAL A 25 2.93 -13.39 20.11
CA VAL A 25 2.96 -14.84 19.86
C VAL A 25 4.40 -15.31 19.88
N ALA A 26 4.73 -16.23 20.78
CA ALA A 26 6.06 -16.82 20.88
C ALA A 26 5.97 -18.36 20.96
N GLY A 27 7.03 -19.05 20.52
CA GLY A 27 7.11 -20.50 20.56
C GLY A 27 7.92 -21.07 19.38
N PRO A 28 8.04 -22.43 19.29
CA PRO A 28 8.69 -23.07 18.15
C PRO A 28 8.01 -22.70 16.83
N LEU A 29 8.78 -22.49 15.76
CA LEU A 29 8.27 -22.03 14.47
C LEU A 29 7.08 -22.84 13.95
N GLY A 30 7.15 -24.18 14.01
CA GLY A 30 6.04 -25.04 13.57
C GLY A 30 4.75 -24.83 14.38
N ALA A 31 4.86 -24.56 15.68
CA ALA A 31 3.70 -24.25 16.51
C ALA A 31 3.10 -22.88 16.17
N GLN A 32 3.93 -21.88 15.87
CA GLN A 32 3.46 -20.56 15.42
C GLN A 32 2.73 -20.65 14.08
N ILE A 33 3.27 -21.39 13.10
CA ILE A 33 2.62 -21.62 11.80
C ILE A 33 1.25 -22.25 12.01
N MET A 34 1.17 -23.36 12.77
CA MET A 34 -0.08 -24.07 13.08
C MET A 34 -1.12 -23.18 13.76
N LEU A 35 -0.65 -22.30 14.68
CA LEU A 35 -1.50 -21.32 15.37
C LEU A 35 -2.12 -20.33 14.37
N TRP A 36 -1.32 -19.75 13.49
CA TRP A 36 -1.80 -18.77 12.52
C TRP A 36 -2.70 -19.38 11.45
N GLU A 37 -2.41 -20.58 10.97
CA GLU A 37 -3.29 -21.33 10.04
C GLU A 37 -4.66 -21.59 10.70
N THR A 38 -4.65 -22.06 11.94
CA THR A 38 -5.90 -22.31 12.71
C THR A 38 -6.65 -21.01 12.96
N ALA A 39 -5.96 -19.93 13.38
CA ALA A 39 -6.57 -18.63 13.63
C ALA A 39 -7.22 -18.07 12.36
N THR A 40 -6.57 -18.22 11.20
CA THR A 40 -7.10 -17.80 9.90
C THR A 40 -8.38 -18.57 9.54
N ALA A 41 -8.40 -19.89 9.73
CA ALA A 41 -9.59 -20.71 9.48
C ALA A 41 -10.76 -20.33 10.40
N VAL A 42 -10.47 -20.10 11.69
CA VAL A 42 -11.48 -19.67 12.69
C VAL A 42 -12.01 -18.29 12.34
N ALA A 43 -11.12 -17.34 11.99
CA ALA A 43 -11.51 -15.99 11.59
C ALA A 43 -12.40 -16.01 10.33
N GLY A 44 -12.02 -16.79 9.31
CA GLY A 44 -12.83 -16.98 8.10
C GLY A 44 -14.23 -17.49 8.43
N ARG A 45 -14.34 -18.47 9.34
CA ARG A 45 -15.64 -19.00 9.80
C ARG A 45 -16.47 -17.96 10.56
N LEU A 46 -15.83 -17.14 11.40
CA LEU A 46 -16.53 -16.10 12.17
C LEU A 46 -17.00 -14.92 11.30
N LEU A 47 -16.24 -14.61 10.26
CA LEU A 47 -16.54 -13.53 9.30
C LEU A 47 -17.45 -14.00 8.17
N ASP A 48 -17.77 -15.29 8.09
CA ASP A 48 -18.54 -15.94 7.01
C ASP A 48 -17.94 -15.71 5.62
N ILE A 49 -16.61 -15.81 5.53
CA ILE A 49 -15.83 -15.71 4.30
C ILE A 49 -14.97 -16.95 4.06
N SER A 50 -14.61 -17.20 2.79
CA SER A 50 -13.60 -18.21 2.44
C SER A 50 -12.20 -17.62 2.59
N PRO A 51 -11.35 -18.10 3.51
CA PRO A 51 -9.98 -17.62 3.62
C PRO A 51 -9.07 -18.12 2.49
N PHE A 52 -9.59 -18.97 1.59
CA PHE A 52 -8.86 -19.57 0.47
C PHE A 52 -9.19 -18.92 -0.88
N ASP A 53 -10.11 -17.97 -0.92
CA ASP A 53 -10.56 -17.31 -2.14
C ASP A 53 -10.08 -15.84 -2.19
N GLN A 54 -9.78 -15.35 -3.42
CA GLN A 54 -9.29 -13.98 -3.64
C GLN A 54 -9.76 -13.43 -5.00
N PRO A 55 -11.08 -13.27 -5.22
CA PRO A 55 -11.63 -12.89 -6.51
C PRO A 55 -11.18 -11.51 -6.99
N ASP A 56 -10.97 -10.54 -6.10
CA ASP A 56 -10.61 -9.18 -6.47
C ASP A 56 -9.16 -9.08 -6.97
N VAL A 57 -8.26 -9.93 -6.47
CA VAL A 57 -6.88 -10.02 -6.98
C VAL A 57 -6.87 -10.54 -8.43
N GLU A 58 -7.77 -11.44 -8.80
CA GLU A 58 -7.91 -11.88 -10.20
C GLU A 58 -8.43 -10.76 -11.10
N SER A 59 -9.33 -9.90 -10.61
CA SER A 59 -9.79 -8.70 -11.31
C SER A 59 -8.64 -7.74 -11.58
N ALA A 60 -7.77 -7.49 -10.60
CA ALA A 60 -6.57 -6.66 -10.77
C ALA A 60 -5.60 -7.22 -11.83
N LYS A 61 -5.45 -8.56 -11.91
CA LYS A 61 -4.65 -9.20 -12.96
C LYS A 61 -5.29 -9.06 -14.34
N ALA A 62 -6.61 -9.11 -14.44
CA ALA A 62 -7.32 -8.89 -15.70
C ALA A 62 -7.15 -7.44 -16.18
N ALA A 63 -7.36 -6.45 -15.30
CA ALA A 63 -7.15 -5.05 -15.60
C ALA A 63 -5.70 -4.74 -16.01
N ALA A 64 -4.71 -5.36 -15.36
CA ALA A 64 -3.31 -5.21 -15.74
C ALA A 64 -3.01 -5.77 -17.16
N ARG A 65 -3.65 -6.89 -17.57
CA ARG A 65 -3.51 -7.42 -18.92
C ARG A 65 -4.13 -6.48 -19.95
N GLU A 66 -5.30 -5.94 -19.69
CA GLU A 66 -5.95 -4.97 -20.59
C GLU A 66 -5.10 -3.72 -20.79
N LEU A 67 -4.45 -3.21 -19.73
CA LEU A 67 -3.51 -2.09 -19.83
C LEU A 67 -2.28 -2.42 -20.66
N LEU A 68 -1.73 -3.64 -20.56
CA LEU A 68 -0.62 -4.09 -21.40
C LEU A 68 -1.02 -4.18 -22.87
N ASP A 69 -2.20 -4.73 -23.17
CA ASP A 69 -2.72 -4.90 -24.53
C ASP A 69 -3.09 -3.55 -25.19
N ALA A 70 -3.57 -2.58 -24.39
CA ALA A 70 -3.93 -1.24 -24.85
C ALA A 70 -2.71 -0.31 -25.06
N GLY A 71 -1.55 -0.69 -24.53
CA GLY A 71 -0.35 0.16 -24.45
C GLY A 71 -0.40 1.11 -23.25
N ILE A 72 0.70 1.17 -22.51
CA ILE A 72 0.81 1.85 -21.19
C ILE A 72 0.62 3.38 -21.27
N GLY A 73 0.59 3.97 -22.46
CA GLY A 73 0.28 5.39 -22.69
C GLY A 73 -1.20 5.78 -22.47
N ALA A 74 -2.10 4.82 -22.22
CA ALA A 74 -3.52 5.06 -21.95
C ALA A 74 -3.80 5.38 -20.46
N GLY A 75 -2.80 5.81 -19.69
CA GLY A 75 -2.95 6.16 -18.28
C GLY A 75 -3.85 7.39 -18.06
N VAL A 76 -4.45 7.48 -16.89
CA VAL A 76 -5.20 8.66 -16.45
C VAL A 76 -4.22 9.84 -16.36
N GLU A 77 -4.57 10.95 -17.02
CA GLU A 77 -3.80 12.19 -16.95
C GLU A 77 -3.65 12.65 -15.48
N PRO A 78 -2.47 13.16 -15.10
CA PRO A 78 -2.29 13.71 -13.76
C PRO A 78 -3.21 14.92 -13.54
N ALA A 79 -3.77 15.03 -12.34
CA ALA A 79 -4.54 16.20 -11.95
C ALA A 79 -3.65 17.46 -11.88
N PHE A 80 -2.42 17.28 -11.42
CA PHE A 80 -1.39 18.31 -11.40
C PHE A 80 0.00 17.69 -11.21
N THR A 81 1.04 18.51 -11.41
CA THR A 81 2.43 18.19 -11.06
C THR A 81 2.93 19.18 -10.02
N ASP A 82 3.57 18.69 -8.97
CA ASP A 82 4.20 19.48 -7.92
C ASP A 82 5.63 18.96 -7.71
N GLY A 83 6.63 19.81 -8.03
CA GLY A 83 8.03 19.43 -7.98
C GLY A 83 8.34 18.21 -8.87
N ALA A 84 8.84 17.15 -8.27
CA ALA A 84 9.20 15.91 -8.93
C ALA A 84 8.10 14.85 -8.86
N VAL A 85 6.84 15.23 -8.60
CA VAL A 85 5.72 14.29 -8.41
C VAL A 85 4.52 14.68 -9.28
N GLU A 86 4.06 13.75 -10.12
CA GLU A 86 2.76 13.82 -10.78
C GLU A 86 1.70 13.20 -9.88
N VAL A 87 0.62 13.93 -9.64
CA VAL A 87 -0.46 13.56 -8.73
C VAL A 87 -1.71 13.19 -9.50
N THR A 88 -2.26 12.01 -9.23
CA THR A 88 -3.53 11.55 -9.80
C THR A 88 -4.45 11.04 -8.68
N ALA A 89 -5.70 11.49 -8.66
CA ALA A 89 -6.73 11.00 -7.76
C ALA A 89 -7.67 10.04 -8.50
N LEU A 90 -7.97 8.90 -7.90
CA LEU A 90 -8.89 7.90 -8.43
C LEU A 90 -9.91 7.50 -7.35
N GLY A 91 -11.03 6.92 -7.75
CA GLY A 91 -12.08 6.46 -6.84
C GLY A 91 -13.03 7.56 -6.37
N GLY A 92 -13.23 8.59 -7.20
CA GLY A 92 -14.17 9.69 -6.97
C GLY A 92 -13.53 11.06 -7.11
N ASP A 93 -14.36 12.09 -7.00
CA ASP A 93 -13.96 13.51 -7.09
C ASP A 93 -13.69 14.06 -5.67
N TRP A 94 -12.66 13.53 -5.03
CA TRP A 94 -12.35 13.86 -3.63
C TRP A 94 -11.15 14.81 -3.47
N LEU A 95 -10.36 15.03 -4.53
CA LEU A 95 -9.12 15.81 -4.46
C LEU A 95 -9.35 17.32 -4.21
N GLY A 96 -10.51 17.82 -4.67
CA GLY A 96 -10.86 19.24 -4.53
C GLY A 96 -9.87 20.18 -5.21
N ASP A 97 -9.52 21.27 -4.55
CA ASP A 97 -8.59 22.29 -5.05
C ASP A 97 -7.12 22.04 -4.67
N ALA A 98 -6.78 20.82 -4.24
CA ALA A 98 -5.38 20.48 -3.90
C ALA A 98 -4.48 20.63 -5.12
N SER A 99 -3.38 21.36 -4.96
CA SER A 99 -2.40 21.68 -6.00
C SER A 99 -0.95 21.40 -5.58
N THR A 100 -0.75 20.80 -4.41
CA THR A 100 0.54 20.33 -3.91
C THR A 100 0.42 18.91 -3.38
N VAL A 101 1.53 18.17 -3.36
CA VAL A 101 1.58 16.80 -2.79
C VAL A 101 1.10 16.80 -1.34
N ASP A 102 1.54 17.78 -0.56
CA ASP A 102 1.13 17.94 0.83
C ASP A 102 -0.40 18.09 0.97
N ALA A 103 -1.01 18.99 0.19
CA ALA A 103 -2.46 19.21 0.24
C ALA A 103 -3.24 17.96 -0.23
N ALA A 104 -2.75 17.26 -1.24
CA ALA A 104 -3.38 16.03 -1.72
C ALA A 104 -3.33 14.91 -0.66
N VAL A 105 -2.21 14.76 0.04
CA VAL A 105 -2.08 13.82 1.17
C VAL A 105 -3.02 14.22 2.31
N ASP A 106 -3.06 15.51 2.69
CA ASP A 106 -3.96 16.00 3.74
C ASP A 106 -5.43 15.75 3.38
N THR A 107 -5.82 16.01 2.14
CA THR A 107 -7.17 15.76 1.64
C THR A 107 -7.51 14.27 1.70
N LEU A 108 -6.61 13.39 1.24
CA LEU A 108 -6.79 11.94 1.32
C LEU A 108 -6.97 11.47 2.77
N LEU A 109 -6.10 11.92 3.68
CA LEU A 109 -6.17 11.55 5.10
C LEU A 109 -7.43 12.10 5.77
N GLY A 110 -7.97 13.22 5.27
CA GLY A 110 -9.26 13.78 5.72
C GLY A 110 -10.48 12.90 5.39
N LEU A 111 -10.33 11.91 4.50
CA LEU A 111 -11.38 10.95 4.18
C LEU A 111 -11.42 9.74 5.12
N LEU A 112 -10.44 9.62 6.04
CA LEU A 112 -10.39 8.50 6.97
C LEU A 112 -11.62 8.50 7.89
N ASP A 113 -12.26 7.35 7.99
CA ASP A 113 -13.28 7.12 9.00
C ASP A 113 -12.67 7.13 10.41
N ASP A 114 -13.28 7.89 11.32
CA ASP A 114 -12.77 8.11 12.68
C ASP A 114 -12.78 6.85 13.55
N GLN A 115 -13.46 5.79 13.16
CA GLN A 115 -13.57 4.56 13.94
C GLN A 115 -12.98 3.33 13.27
N GLN A 116 -13.18 3.19 11.97
CA GLN A 116 -12.78 2.00 11.21
C GLN A 116 -11.74 2.27 10.12
N GLY A 117 -11.41 3.55 9.87
CA GLY A 117 -10.47 3.94 8.82
C GLY A 117 -9.08 3.36 9.02
N TYR A 118 -8.43 3.02 7.93
CA TYR A 118 -7.02 2.61 7.88
C TYR A 118 -6.32 3.18 6.64
N ILE A 119 -5.02 3.21 6.66
CA ILE A 119 -4.19 3.70 5.57
C ILE A 119 -3.40 2.52 5.00
N ALA A 120 -3.42 2.34 3.69
CA ALA A 120 -2.58 1.36 3.02
C ALA A 120 -1.63 2.04 2.03
N VAL A 121 -0.39 2.25 2.44
CA VAL A 121 0.67 2.73 1.56
C VAL A 121 1.14 1.61 0.66
N MET A 122 1.12 1.84 -0.65
CA MET A 122 1.48 0.87 -1.68
C MET A 122 2.59 1.44 -2.55
N ALA A 123 3.78 0.83 -2.55
CA ALA A 123 4.94 1.34 -3.28
C ALA A 123 5.40 0.37 -4.37
N TYR A 124 5.37 0.83 -5.62
CA TYR A 124 5.97 0.15 -6.77
C TYR A 124 7.30 0.85 -7.11
N LEU A 125 8.25 0.73 -6.18
CA LEU A 125 9.56 1.37 -6.16
C LEU A 125 10.67 0.33 -5.91
N ASP A 126 11.92 0.75 -5.72
CA ASP A 126 13.01 -0.17 -5.41
C ASP A 126 12.97 -0.58 -3.93
N ARG A 127 12.48 -1.79 -3.66
CA ARG A 127 12.37 -2.35 -2.31
C ARG A 127 13.69 -2.36 -1.52
N LEU A 128 14.83 -2.43 -2.20
CA LEU A 128 16.14 -2.49 -1.55
C LEU A 128 16.74 -1.09 -1.39
N GLY A 129 16.63 -0.26 -2.43
CA GLY A 129 17.14 1.12 -2.41
C GLY A 129 16.30 2.05 -1.53
N ASP A 130 14.97 1.86 -1.56
CA ASP A 130 14.00 2.74 -0.89
C ASP A 130 13.46 2.15 0.43
N ALA A 131 14.16 1.18 1.04
CA ALA A 131 13.67 0.41 2.19
C ALA A 131 13.14 1.27 3.35
N ASP A 132 13.75 2.43 3.59
CA ASP A 132 13.35 3.37 4.65
C ASP A 132 11.94 3.96 4.43
N LEU A 133 11.37 3.84 3.23
CA LEU A 133 10.00 4.30 2.98
C LEU A 133 8.96 3.51 3.81
N GLU A 134 9.27 2.30 4.24
CA GLU A 134 8.40 1.52 5.14
C GLU A 134 8.08 2.26 6.45
N LEU A 135 8.97 3.15 6.91
CA LEU A 135 8.81 3.91 8.14
C LEU A 135 7.62 4.89 8.07
N VAL A 136 7.18 5.31 6.88
CA VAL A 136 6.02 6.21 6.73
C VAL A 136 4.72 5.63 7.30
N ALA A 137 4.58 4.31 7.39
CA ALA A 137 3.41 3.69 8.00
C ALA A 137 3.32 4.03 9.49
N ARG A 138 4.46 4.05 10.20
CA ARG A 138 4.52 4.48 11.59
C ARG A 138 4.19 5.97 11.73
N ASP A 139 4.80 6.79 10.88
CA ASP A 139 4.58 8.25 10.92
C ASP A 139 3.10 8.59 10.66
N LEU A 140 2.47 7.89 9.73
CA LEU A 140 1.03 8.03 9.43
C LEU A 140 0.16 7.57 10.61
N PHE A 141 0.53 6.50 11.31
CA PHE A 141 -0.15 6.09 12.53
C PHE A 141 -0.01 7.17 13.61
N ASP A 142 1.19 7.68 13.86
CA ASP A 142 1.45 8.72 14.86
C ASP A 142 0.67 10.02 14.54
N ARG A 143 0.54 10.34 13.25
CA ARG A 143 -0.19 11.50 12.75
C ARG A 143 -1.71 11.37 12.90
N THR A 144 -2.26 10.22 12.57
CA THR A 144 -3.72 10.03 12.41
C THR A 144 -4.38 9.27 13.56
N GLY A 145 -3.61 8.49 14.32
CA GLY A 145 -4.12 7.52 15.30
C GLY A 145 -4.86 6.35 14.64
N ARG A 146 -4.71 6.16 13.32
CA ARG A 146 -5.35 5.10 12.55
C ARG A 146 -4.35 4.04 12.11
N PRO A 147 -4.75 2.75 12.06
CA PRO A 147 -3.88 1.71 11.53
C PRO A 147 -3.33 2.10 10.15
N ALA A 148 -2.03 2.00 9.99
CA ALA A 148 -1.36 2.21 8.71
C ALA A 148 -0.52 0.99 8.35
N THR A 149 -0.63 0.55 7.11
CA THR A 149 0.14 -0.56 6.56
C THR A 149 1.01 -0.09 5.41
N PHE A 150 2.10 -0.78 5.16
CA PHE A 150 2.97 -0.56 4.02
C PHE A 150 3.13 -1.86 3.23
N GLY A 151 3.05 -1.78 1.90
CA GLY A 151 3.22 -2.92 1.01
C GLY A 151 4.05 -2.59 -0.21
N TRP A 152 5.08 -3.42 -0.48
CA TRP A 152 5.81 -3.37 -1.74
C TRP A 152 5.02 -4.04 -2.85
N GLY A 153 4.72 -3.30 -3.91
CA GLY A 153 4.08 -3.81 -5.11
C GLY A 153 5.07 -4.49 -6.08
N PRO A 154 4.62 -5.49 -6.81
CA PRO A 154 3.29 -6.10 -6.78
C PRO A 154 3.09 -7.14 -5.67
N ARG A 155 4.08 -7.35 -4.82
CA ARG A 155 4.11 -8.44 -3.82
C ARG A 155 2.94 -8.39 -2.84
N PHE A 156 2.52 -7.21 -2.38
CA PHE A 156 1.41 -7.07 -1.42
C PHE A 156 0.08 -7.62 -1.96
N LEU A 157 -0.11 -7.69 -3.28
CA LEU A 157 -1.30 -8.30 -3.89
C LEU A 157 -1.52 -9.75 -3.46
N HIS A 158 -0.43 -10.47 -3.11
CA HIS A 158 -0.48 -11.87 -2.65
C HIS A 158 -0.64 -12.01 -1.13
N SER A 159 -0.79 -10.92 -0.40
CA SER A 159 -0.99 -10.92 1.06
C SER A 159 -2.19 -10.08 1.47
N ALA A 160 -2.11 -8.76 1.35
CA ALA A 160 -3.15 -7.82 1.76
C ALA A 160 -4.08 -7.38 0.62
N GLY A 161 -3.76 -7.71 -0.64
CA GLY A 161 -4.48 -7.22 -1.82
C GLY A 161 -5.98 -7.52 -1.79
N GLN A 162 -6.36 -8.76 -1.47
CA GLN A 162 -7.78 -9.14 -1.37
C GLN A 162 -8.52 -8.29 -0.32
N TYR A 163 -7.91 -8.03 0.83
CA TYR A 163 -8.53 -7.19 1.86
C TYR A 163 -8.66 -5.73 1.40
N HIS A 164 -7.64 -5.20 0.74
CA HIS A 164 -7.67 -3.83 0.22
C HIS A 164 -8.69 -3.66 -0.90
N GLN A 165 -8.86 -4.64 -1.77
CA GLN A 165 -9.76 -4.58 -2.92
C GLN A 165 -11.20 -5.00 -2.58
N GLY A 166 -11.38 -6.09 -1.84
CA GLY A 166 -12.68 -6.72 -1.57
C GLY A 166 -13.18 -6.61 -0.14
N GLY A 167 -12.35 -6.22 0.82
CA GLY A 167 -12.73 -6.05 2.23
C GLY A 167 -13.66 -4.86 2.48
N PRO A 168 -14.00 -4.54 3.74
CA PRO A 168 -14.71 -3.32 4.09
C PRO A 168 -14.00 -2.07 3.54
N SER A 169 -14.75 -1.02 3.18
CA SER A 169 -14.22 0.11 2.41
C SER A 169 -13.74 1.36 3.20
N PRO A 170 -13.32 1.29 4.48
CA PRO A 170 -12.84 2.47 5.21
C PRO A 170 -11.37 2.82 4.94
N GLY A 171 -10.72 2.20 3.96
CA GLY A 171 -9.32 2.44 3.64
C GLY A 171 -9.09 3.65 2.74
N VAL A 172 -7.93 4.32 2.91
CA VAL A 172 -7.37 5.29 1.96
C VAL A 172 -6.01 4.79 1.46
N TYR A 173 -5.68 5.07 0.19
CA TYR A 173 -4.62 4.36 -0.53
C TYR A 173 -3.61 5.30 -1.19
N PRO A 174 -2.60 5.83 -0.44
CA PRO A 174 -1.46 6.50 -1.06
C PRO A 174 -0.58 5.48 -1.81
N ARG A 175 -0.24 5.79 -3.06
CA ARG A 175 0.48 4.89 -3.95
C ARG A 175 1.66 5.57 -4.63
N GLY A 176 2.88 5.10 -4.37
CA GLY A 176 4.10 5.52 -5.02
C GLY A 176 4.42 4.69 -6.27
N THR A 177 4.76 5.34 -7.38
CA THR A 177 5.25 4.71 -8.60
C THR A 177 6.38 5.54 -9.21
N THR A 178 7.27 4.91 -10.00
CA THR A 178 8.30 5.60 -10.77
C THR A 178 8.50 4.93 -12.12
N ALA A 179 9.06 5.66 -13.08
CA ALA A 179 9.56 5.06 -14.31
C ALA A 179 10.84 4.26 -14.01
N PRO A 180 11.08 3.12 -14.68
CA PRO A 180 12.29 2.36 -14.50
C PRO A 180 13.51 3.14 -15.00
N VAL A 181 14.63 3.11 -14.27
CA VAL A 181 15.89 3.74 -14.66
C VAL A 181 16.42 3.12 -15.97
N GLN A 182 16.19 1.84 -16.17
CA GLN A 182 16.57 1.11 -17.37
C GLN A 182 15.44 0.19 -17.82
N ALA A 183 15.06 0.29 -19.09
CA ALA A 183 14.13 -0.66 -19.69
C ALA A 183 14.80 -2.03 -19.82
N LEU A 184 14.22 -3.04 -19.18
CA LEU A 184 14.64 -4.43 -19.29
C LEU A 184 13.56 -5.20 -20.05
N GLU A 185 13.92 -5.75 -21.20
CA GLU A 185 12.98 -6.48 -22.05
C GLU A 185 12.56 -7.83 -21.44
N VAL A 186 11.31 -8.20 -21.59
CA VAL A 186 10.80 -9.53 -21.23
C VAL A 186 10.98 -10.48 -22.43
N PRO A 187 11.78 -11.54 -22.34
CA PRO A 187 12.01 -12.45 -23.47
C PRO A 187 10.71 -12.99 -24.05
N GLY A 188 10.52 -12.79 -25.39
CA GLY A 188 9.33 -13.25 -26.11
C GLY A 188 8.04 -12.46 -25.85
N ARG A 189 8.15 -11.23 -25.34
CA ARG A 189 7.04 -10.28 -25.16
C ARG A 189 7.37 -8.94 -25.81
N GLU A 190 6.33 -8.17 -26.12
CA GLU A 190 6.45 -6.84 -26.72
C GLU A 190 6.56 -5.72 -25.67
N PHE A 191 6.55 -6.07 -24.38
CA PHE A 191 6.65 -5.14 -23.25
C PHE A 191 7.89 -5.41 -22.40
N THR A 192 8.34 -4.39 -21.70
CA THR A 192 9.43 -4.44 -20.72
C THR A 192 8.95 -4.83 -19.32
N PHE A 193 9.85 -5.21 -18.43
CA PHE A 193 9.50 -5.43 -17.02
C PHE A 193 8.96 -4.17 -16.35
N GLY A 194 9.46 -2.98 -16.70
CA GLY A 194 8.94 -1.71 -16.19
C GLY A 194 7.48 -1.49 -16.59
N GLU A 195 7.17 -1.72 -17.85
CA GLU A 195 5.80 -1.67 -18.36
C GLU A 195 4.89 -2.69 -17.69
N PHE A 196 5.37 -3.89 -17.47
CA PHE A 196 4.64 -4.92 -16.76
C PHE A 196 4.29 -4.49 -15.30
N ILE A 197 5.27 -3.93 -14.58
CA ILE A 197 5.06 -3.41 -13.22
C ILE A 197 4.09 -2.22 -13.22
N ALA A 198 4.23 -1.30 -14.19
CA ALA A 198 3.33 -0.16 -14.33
C ALA A 198 1.88 -0.59 -14.61
N ALA A 199 1.68 -1.60 -15.46
CA ALA A 199 0.37 -2.17 -15.72
C ALA A 199 -0.24 -2.85 -14.48
N GLN A 200 0.57 -3.56 -13.69
CA GLN A 200 0.11 -4.13 -12.42
C GLN A 200 -0.29 -3.04 -11.42
N ALA A 201 0.52 -1.97 -11.31
CA ALA A 201 0.19 -0.82 -10.48
C ALA A 201 -1.11 -0.13 -10.95
N GLY A 202 -1.29 0.03 -12.26
CA GLY A 202 -2.49 0.63 -12.84
C GLY A 202 -3.73 -0.22 -12.62
N GLY A 203 -3.64 -1.53 -12.89
CA GLY A 203 -4.76 -2.46 -12.74
C GLY A 203 -5.27 -2.58 -11.31
N ASP A 204 -4.35 -2.64 -10.35
CA ASP A 204 -4.70 -2.64 -8.93
C ASP A 204 -5.35 -1.31 -8.49
N ALA A 205 -4.84 -0.17 -8.99
CA ALA A 205 -5.45 1.13 -8.72
C ALA A 205 -6.86 1.25 -9.32
N ALA A 206 -7.06 0.70 -10.52
CA ALA A 206 -8.35 0.72 -11.20
C ALA A 206 -9.42 -0.07 -10.40
N VAL A 207 -9.09 -1.27 -9.92
CA VAL A 207 -10.02 -2.08 -9.12
C VAL A 207 -10.40 -1.38 -7.81
N LEU A 208 -9.44 -0.76 -7.12
CA LEU A 208 -9.74 0.04 -5.94
C LEU A 208 -10.69 1.20 -6.27
N ALA A 209 -10.43 1.91 -7.38
CA ALA A 209 -11.24 3.04 -7.83
C ALA A 209 -12.65 2.62 -8.26
N GLU A 210 -12.81 1.49 -8.95
CA GLU A 210 -14.12 0.92 -9.33
C GLU A 210 -14.98 0.60 -8.10
N HIS A 211 -14.33 0.22 -7.00
CA HIS A 211 -15.01 0.02 -5.71
C HIS A 211 -15.23 1.33 -4.92
N GLY A 212 -15.01 2.49 -5.56
CA GLY A 212 -15.19 3.81 -4.94
C GLY A 212 -14.18 4.12 -3.84
N ARG A 213 -13.03 3.43 -3.80
CA ARG A 213 -11.99 3.63 -2.80
C ARG A 213 -11.06 4.77 -3.21
N PRO A 214 -10.78 5.75 -2.34
CA PRO A 214 -9.92 6.87 -2.67
C PRO A 214 -8.45 6.42 -2.82
N VAL A 215 -7.91 6.55 -4.02
CA VAL A 215 -6.52 6.24 -4.36
C VAL A 215 -5.80 7.52 -4.77
N LEU A 216 -4.72 7.86 -4.06
CA LEU A 216 -3.80 8.93 -4.42
C LEU A 216 -2.55 8.33 -5.07
N ARG A 217 -2.45 8.42 -6.39
CA ARG A 217 -1.27 8.00 -7.12
C ARG A 217 -0.26 9.14 -7.16
N LEU A 218 0.96 8.87 -6.72
CA LEU A 218 2.11 9.75 -6.68
C LEU A 218 3.19 9.16 -7.59
N HIS A 219 3.32 9.68 -8.80
CA HIS A 219 4.31 9.19 -9.77
C HIS A 219 5.55 10.08 -9.73
N LEU A 220 6.69 9.46 -9.43
CA LEU A 220 7.97 10.15 -9.31
C LEU A 220 8.56 10.36 -10.72
N THR A 221 8.69 11.62 -11.15
CA THR A 221 9.33 12.00 -12.42
C THR A 221 10.85 12.10 -12.30
N ALA A 222 11.33 12.42 -11.08
CA ALA A 222 12.72 12.30 -10.66
C ALA A 222 12.75 11.48 -9.36
N HIS A 223 13.44 10.32 -9.37
CA HIS A 223 13.31 9.32 -8.31
C HIS A 223 13.64 9.89 -6.93
N ASP A 224 14.87 10.35 -6.71
CA ASP A 224 15.35 10.75 -5.38
C ASP A 224 14.60 11.98 -4.84
N GLU A 225 14.42 13.01 -5.68
CA GLU A 225 13.71 14.23 -5.31
C GLU A 225 12.22 13.96 -5.03
N GLY A 226 11.58 13.17 -5.88
CA GLY A 226 10.17 12.80 -5.71
C GLY A 226 9.96 11.90 -4.50
N LEU A 227 10.87 10.96 -4.22
CA LEU A 227 10.81 10.10 -3.06
C LEU A 227 10.92 10.91 -1.75
N GLU A 228 11.87 11.86 -1.69
CA GLU A 228 12.02 12.76 -0.55
C GLU A 228 10.74 13.61 -0.34
N GLN A 229 10.18 14.16 -1.42
CA GLN A 229 8.95 14.96 -1.37
C GLN A 229 7.75 14.13 -0.86
N VAL A 230 7.54 12.93 -1.40
CA VAL A 230 6.47 12.03 -0.97
C VAL A 230 6.64 11.59 0.48
N ARG A 231 7.87 11.22 0.87
CA ARG A 231 8.19 10.84 2.24
C ARG A 231 7.90 12.00 3.21
N ALA A 232 8.36 13.21 2.89
CA ALA A 232 8.10 14.39 3.71
C ALA A 232 6.60 14.66 3.88
N ALA A 233 5.80 14.54 2.81
CA ALA A 233 4.36 14.74 2.86
C ALA A 233 3.63 13.68 3.72
N LEU A 234 4.05 12.41 3.63
CA LEU A 234 3.46 11.30 4.41
C LEU A 234 3.88 11.35 5.89
N SER A 235 5.15 11.71 6.18
CA SER A 235 5.72 11.72 7.52
C SER A 235 5.47 13.02 8.29
N ARG A 236 4.84 14.02 7.68
CA ARG A 236 4.60 15.32 8.34
C ARG A 236 3.77 15.14 9.60
N GLY A 237 4.31 15.57 10.76
CA GLY A 237 3.62 15.52 12.04
C GLY A 237 2.31 16.32 12.06
N ARG A 238 1.44 16.02 13.01
CA ARG A 238 0.19 16.77 13.26
C ARG A 238 0.53 18.23 13.57
N ALA A 239 0.02 19.16 12.76
CA ALA A 239 0.16 20.61 13.01
C ALA A 239 -0.62 21.03 14.26
#